data_a9b45854b8287263caa6e7149f8988b1
#
_entry.id   a9b45854b8287263caa6e7149f8988b1
#
_cell.length_a   1.000
_cell.length_b   1.000
_cell.length_c   1.000
_cell.angle_alpha   90.00
_cell.angle_beta   90.00
_cell.angle_gamma   90.00
#
_symmetry.space_group_name_H-M   'P 1'
#
loop_
_entity.id
_entity.type
_entity.pdbx_description
1 polymer ?
#
loop_
_entity_poly.entity_id
_entity_poly.type
_entity_poly.pdbx_seq_one_letter_code
_entity_poly.pdbx_strand_id
1 'polypeptide(L)'
;MYFVAGKLGLRLAFVHPSASAVWPPSGIALAALLIFGYRAWPGILLGAFLVNLTTAGSLATSIGIAIGNTLESLVGAHLVNEFAGGRQAFQRARDTFKFTFLAGMVSTTVAATLGVTSLSLGGFAPWTQYGSIWATWWLGDAVGIVMVTPLVILWSSRNHERWTLIRAVEAAVLAVCLLLVSHLVFVGSILAPKHYPLEYLCIPFLVWAAYRFSPREAATAILLLAAVAVLGTMHGSGPFVRPTPNESLLLLQSFLGIVTVMTLAFAAALSERRRAEERAYYLAITDSLTGLANYRRLIEELEAEIRRSARSGKPFALLLLDLDELKKINDARGHLVGSRALCRLADVLRAHCRDIDTPGRYGGDEFAIILPEASATAASQVASRIYEQLARDGEQPVLSVSIGVAEYPHDGETVEALLRAANRVLCEMKRRLHREVT
;
A
#
# COMPACT_ATOMS: atom_id res chain seq x y z
N MET A 1 -24.27 9.13 -5.23
CA MET A 1 -23.60 8.68 -4.00
C MET A 1 -23.71 9.71 -2.87
N TYR A 2 -23.29 10.98 -3.06
CA TYR A 2 -23.37 12.03 -2.03
C TYR A 2 -24.75 12.14 -1.39
N PHE A 3 -25.82 12.27 -2.21
CA PHE A 3 -27.20 12.36 -1.74
C PHE A 3 -27.65 11.18 -0.87
N VAL A 4 -27.35 9.95 -1.32
CA VAL A 4 -27.74 8.73 -0.58
C VAL A 4 -26.98 8.65 0.75
N ALA A 5 -25.68 8.92 0.73
CA ALA A 5 -24.87 8.95 1.96
C ALA A 5 -25.34 10.06 2.92
N GLY A 6 -25.73 11.23 2.39
CA GLY A 6 -26.30 12.31 3.18
C GLY A 6 -27.63 11.91 3.85
N LYS A 7 -28.53 11.30 3.11
CA LYS A 7 -29.83 10.83 3.68
C LYS A 7 -29.63 9.71 4.72
N LEU A 8 -28.66 8.81 4.52
CA LEU A 8 -28.31 7.82 5.52
C LEU A 8 -27.68 8.47 6.75
N GLY A 9 -26.74 9.42 6.57
CA GLY A 9 -26.15 10.18 7.67
C GLY A 9 -27.17 10.94 8.50
N LEU A 10 -28.16 11.55 7.87
CA LEU A 10 -29.24 12.27 8.58
C LEU A 10 -30.20 11.34 9.33
N ARG A 11 -30.36 10.08 8.93
CA ARG A 11 -31.07 9.09 9.74
C ARG A 11 -30.36 8.75 11.06
N LEU A 12 -29.08 9.04 11.10
CA LEU A 12 -28.22 8.90 12.30
C LEU A 12 -28.11 10.23 13.08
N ALA A 13 -28.87 11.27 12.70
CA ALA A 13 -28.89 12.54 13.41
C ALA A 13 -29.90 12.48 14.57
N PHE A 14 -29.47 12.80 15.80
CA PHE A 14 -30.33 12.77 16.98
C PHE A 14 -30.25 14.03 17.86
N VAL A 15 -29.39 14.99 17.52
CA VAL A 15 -29.24 16.26 18.23
C VAL A 15 -29.97 17.38 17.51
N HIS A 16 -29.75 17.52 16.21
CA HIS A 16 -30.37 18.48 15.32
C HIS A 16 -30.58 17.80 13.97
N PRO A 17 -31.66 18.10 13.22
CA PRO A 17 -31.93 17.46 11.93
C PRO A 17 -30.76 17.54 10.91
N SER A 18 -29.80 18.45 11.15
CA SER A 18 -28.64 18.68 10.27
C SER A 18 -27.29 18.24 10.89
N ALA A 19 -27.26 17.65 12.10
CA ALA A 19 -26.02 17.25 12.78
C ALA A 19 -25.99 15.73 13.07
N SER A 20 -25.09 15.01 12.42
CA SER A 20 -24.90 13.56 12.58
C SER A 20 -23.58 13.22 13.27
N ALA A 21 -23.50 12.02 13.85
CA ALA A 21 -22.29 11.52 14.53
C ALA A 21 -21.06 11.46 13.59
N VAL A 22 -21.30 11.11 12.35
CA VAL A 22 -20.32 11.08 11.27
C VAL A 22 -21.03 11.61 10.05
N TRP A 23 -20.37 12.48 9.29
CA TRP A 23 -20.91 12.97 8.03
C TRP A 23 -20.21 12.36 6.82
N PRO A 24 -20.61 11.16 6.36
CA PRO A 24 -19.95 10.45 5.27
C PRO A 24 -19.86 11.23 3.96
N PRO A 25 -20.83 12.13 3.61
CA PRO A 25 -20.74 12.89 2.37
C PRO A 25 -19.48 13.73 2.23
N SER A 26 -18.95 14.37 3.29
CA SER A 26 -17.71 15.14 3.24
C SER A 26 -16.52 14.26 2.86
N GLY A 27 -16.43 13.06 3.44
CA GLY A 27 -15.39 12.09 3.08
C GLY A 27 -15.53 11.54 1.64
N ILE A 28 -16.76 11.27 1.19
CA ILE A 28 -17.03 10.83 -0.20
C ILE A 28 -16.70 11.94 -1.19
N ALA A 29 -17.06 13.19 -0.89
CA ALA A 29 -16.79 14.33 -1.75
C ALA A 29 -15.30 14.58 -1.93
N LEU A 30 -14.54 14.58 -0.82
CA LEU A 30 -13.09 14.71 -0.86
C LEU A 30 -12.45 13.55 -1.62
N ALA A 31 -12.85 12.31 -1.37
CA ALA A 31 -12.36 11.14 -2.10
C ALA A 31 -12.65 11.26 -3.60
N ALA A 32 -13.85 11.72 -3.99
CA ALA A 32 -14.21 11.93 -5.39
C ALA A 32 -13.32 12.96 -6.07
N LEU A 33 -13.02 14.09 -5.40
CA LEU A 33 -12.10 15.10 -5.93
C LEU A 33 -10.66 14.58 -6.06
N LEU A 34 -10.20 13.80 -5.10
CA LEU A 34 -8.86 13.20 -5.16
C LEU A 34 -8.77 12.10 -6.24
N ILE A 35 -9.85 11.36 -6.53
CA ILE A 35 -9.85 10.27 -7.52
C ILE A 35 -10.15 10.78 -8.94
N PHE A 36 -11.15 11.64 -9.11
CA PHE A 36 -11.61 12.08 -10.42
C PHE A 36 -11.13 13.50 -10.78
N GLY A 37 -10.43 14.16 -9.85
CA GLY A 37 -9.98 15.53 -9.99
C GLY A 37 -11.11 16.54 -9.72
N TYR A 38 -10.76 17.81 -9.84
CA TYR A 38 -11.68 18.93 -9.53
C TYR A 38 -12.97 18.93 -10.35
N ARG A 39 -13.02 18.23 -11.50
CA ARG A 39 -14.22 18.13 -12.34
C ARG A 39 -15.44 17.52 -11.63
N ALA A 40 -15.25 16.85 -10.49
CA ALA A 40 -16.34 16.26 -9.71
C ALA A 40 -17.17 17.29 -8.89
N TRP A 41 -16.71 18.55 -8.74
CA TRP A 41 -17.36 19.56 -7.89
C TRP A 41 -18.83 19.84 -8.20
N PRO A 42 -19.33 19.84 -9.48
CA PRO A 42 -20.75 20.11 -9.73
C PRO A 42 -21.65 19.03 -9.16
N GLY A 43 -21.21 17.77 -9.21
CA GLY A 43 -21.94 16.64 -8.62
C GLY A 43 -21.98 16.71 -7.08
N ILE A 44 -20.94 17.25 -6.43
CA ILE A 44 -20.91 17.49 -5.00
C ILE A 44 -21.90 18.61 -4.64
N LEU A 45 -21.86 19.74 -5.34
CA LEU A 45 -22.76 20.87 -5.13
C LEU A 45 -24.22 20.46 -5.25
N LEU A 46 -24.57 19.77 -6.35
CA LEU A 46 -25.92 19.27 -6.58
C LEU A 46 -26.35 18.27 -5.50
N GLY A 47 -25.49 17.34 -5.14
CA GLY A 47 -25.76 16.35 -4.10
C GLY A 47 -26.00 17.00 -2.74
N ALA A 48 -25.15 17.94 -2.34
CA ALA A 48 -25.28 18.70 -1.09
C ALA A 48 -26.56 19.57 -1.08
N PHE A 49 -26.84 20.24 -2.18
CA PHE A 49 -28.09 21.04 -2.35
C PHE A 49 -29.35 20.16 -2.18
N LEU A 50 -29.41 19.03 -2.88
CA LEU A 50 -30.56 18.13 -2.81
C LEU A 50 -30.78 17.52 -1.42
N VAL A 51 -29.68 17.17 -0.71
CA VAL A 51 -29.78 16.68 0.68
C VAL A 51 -30.46 17.72 1.56
N ASN A 52 -29.98 18.97 1.53
CA ASN A 52 -30.49 20.05 2.38
C ASN A 52 -31.89 20.49 1.99
N LEU A 53 -32.18 20.62 0.70
CA LEU A 53 -33.51 20.98 0.19
C LEU A 53 -34.58 19.98 0.63
N THR A 54 -34.25 18.72 0.75
CA THR A 54 -35.18 17.63 1.13
C THR A 54 -35.14 17.28 2.63
N THR A 55 -34.47 18.08 3.47
CA THR A 55 -34.36 17.84 4.92
C THR A 55 -35.19 18.87 5.67
N ALA A 56 -34.60 19.96 6.08
CA ALA A 56 -35.26 21.05 6.81
C ALA A 56 -34.51 22.35 6.52
N GLY A 57 -35.20 23.37 6.06
CA GLY A 57 -34.60 24.66 5.74
C GLY A 57 -35.28 25.34 4.56
N SER A 58 -34.83 26.54 4.25
CA SER A 58 -35.24 27.32 3.09
C SER A 58 -34.37 27.01 1.86
N LEU A 59 -34.82 27.45 0.68
CA LEU A 59 -33.99 27.36 -0.53
C LEU A 59 -32.65 28.09 -0.34
N ALA A 60 -32.66 29.26 0.32
CA ALA A 60 -31.48 30.06 0.57
C ALA A 60 -30.48 29.34 1.51
N THR A 61 -30.95 28.74 2.61
CA THR A 61 -30.10 27.99 3.53
C THR A 61 -29.53 26.74 2.86
N SER A 62 -30.31 26.05 2.02
CA SER A 62 -29.87 24.88 1.27
C SER A 62 -28.73 25.21 0.28
N ILE A 63 -28.84 26.39 -0.39
CA ILE A 63 -27.77 26.88 -1.27
C ILE A 63 -26.51 27.21 -0.47
N GLY A 64 -26.63 27.96 0.65
CA GLY A 64 -25.50 28.34 1.49
C GLY A 64 -24.74 27.14 2.04
N ILE A 65 -25.45 26.13 2.54
CA ILE A 65 -24.87 24.89 3.03
C ILE A 65 -24.18 24.10 1.89
N ALA A 66 -24.82 24.01 0.71
CA ALA A 66 -24.26 23.31 -0.44
C ALA A 66 -22.95 23.96 -0.94
N ILE A 67 -22.90 25.29 -0.95
CA ILE A 67 -21.68 26.04 -1.27
C ILE A 67 -20.60 25.73 -0.23
N GLY A 68 -20.92 25.78 1.07
CA GLY A 68 -20.00 25.47 2.16
C GLY A 68 -19.38 24.09 2.03
N ASN A 69 -20.18 23.04 1.86
CA ASN A 69 -19.72 21.66 1.71
C ASN A 69 -18.86 21.45 0.44
N THR A 70 -19.21 22.17 -0.64
CA THR A 70 -18.43 22.09 -1.88
C THR A 70 -17.07 22.76 -1.72
N LEU A 71 -17.03 23.96 -1.13
CA LEU A 71 -15.79 24.70 -0.87
C LEU A 71 -14.88 23.95 0.12
N GLU A 72 -15.45 23.38 1.18
CA GLU A 72 -14.71 22.47 2.09
C GLU A 72 -13.96 21.40 1.32
N SER A 73 -14.68 20.67 0.47
CA SER A 73 -14.11 19.56 -0.30
C SER A 73 -13.06 20.04 -1.29
N LEU A 74 -13.25 21.19 -1.95
CA LEU A 74 -12.28 21.78 -2.88
C LEU A 74 -11.03 22.25 -2.17
N VAL A 75 -11.17 22.96 -1.03
CA VAL A 75 -10.05 23.39 -0.19
C VAL A 75 -9.30 22.17 0.34
N GLY A 76 -10.00 21.19 0.87
CA GLY A 76 -9.41 19.94 1.35
C GLY A 76 -8.62 19.21 0.27
N ALA A 77 -9.18 19.07 -0.93
CA ALA A 77 -8.51 18.43 -2.05
C ALA A 77 -7.27 19.20 -2.49
N HIS A 78 -7.32 20.53 -2.51
CA HIS A 78 -6.16 21.38 -2.84
C HIS A 78 -5.03 21.18 -1.81
N LEU A 79 -5.35 21.33 -0.53
CA LEU A 79 -4.38 21.19 0.55
C LEU A 79 -3.76 19.78 0.59
N VAL A 80 -4.56 18.73 0.37
CA VAL A 80 -4.06 17.35 0.37
C VAL A 80 -3.17 17.07 -0.84
N ASN A 81 -3.54 17.55 -2.03
CA ASN A 81 -2.73 17.38 -3.23
C ASN A 81 -1.37 18.09 -3.11
N GLU A 82 -1.35 19.30 -2.56
CA GLU A 82 -0.13 20.12 -2.46
C GLU A 82 0.80 19.62 -1.33
N PHE A 83 0.25 19.29 -0.16
CA PHE A 83 1.05 19.10 1.05
C PHE A 83 1.06 17.68 1.62
N ALA A 84 0.10 16.82 1.25
CA ALA A 84 -0.08 15.49 1.84
C ALA A 84 -0.02 14.35 0.81
N GLY A 85 0.49 14.59 -0.40
CA GLY A 85 0.69 13.56 -1.41
C GLY A 85 -0.57 13.07 -2.14
N GLY A 86 -1.69 13.80 -2.04
CA GLY A 86 -2.92 13.50 -2.78
C GLY A 86 -3.48 12.11 -2.47
N ARG A 87 -3.69 11.30 -3.52
CA ARG A 87 -4.18 9.91 -3.38
C ARG A 87 -3.23 8.99 -2.59
N GLN A 88 -1.97 9.37 -2.42
CA GLN A 88 -0.97 8.57 -1.70
C GLN A 88 -0.85 8.96 -0.22
N ALA A 89 -1.70 9.83 0.29
CA ALA A 89 -1.66 10.36 1.65
C ALA A 89 -1.61 9.26 2.75
N PHE A 90 -2.13 8.05 2.45
CA PHE A 90 -2.20 6.94 3.40
C PHE A 90 -1.06 5.91 3.24
N GLN A 91 -0.03 6.24 2.46
CA GLN A 91 1.14 5.37 2.28
C GLN A 91 2.26 5.66 3.28
N ARG A 92 2.26 6.85 3.90
CA ARG A 92 3.24 7.30 4.89
C ARG A 92 2.53 7.90 6.10
N ALA A 93 3.02 7.60 7.29
CA ALA A 93 2.44 8.14 8.52
C ALA A 93 2.43 9.68 8.53
N ARG A 94 3.52 10.31 8.10
CA ARG A 94 3.63 11.78 8.00
C ARG A 94 2.52 12.39 7.15
N ASP A 95 2.23 11.80 6.00
CA ASP A 95 1.24 12.33 5.05
C ASP A 95 -0.18 12.06 5.56
N THR A 96 -0.40 10.96 6.30
CA THR A 96 -1.66 10.69 7.01
C THR A 96 -1.95 11.74 8.08
N PHE A 97 -0.94 12.16 8.86
CA PHE A 97 -1.12 13.26 9.83
C PHE A 97 -1.39 14.60 9.14
N LYS A 98 -0.67 14.91 8.05
CA LYS A 98 -0.93 16.12 7.26
C LYS A 98 -2.35 16.12 6.67
N PHE A 99 -2.79 14.98 6.12
CA PHE A 99 -4.16 14.80 5.64
C PHE A 99 -5.18 15.08 6.75
N THR A 100 -4.99 14.48 7.92
CA THR A 100 -5.87 14.68 9.07
C THR A 100 -5.97 16.15 9.46
N PHE A 101 -4.83 16.83 9.56
CA PHE A 101 -4.82 18.24 9.94
C PHE A 101 -5.41 19.14 8.85
N LEU A 102 -4.96 19.00 7.61
CA LEU A 102 -5.33 19.90 6.53
C LEU A 102 -6.77 19.66 6.03
N ALA A 103 -7.14 18.41 5.80
CA ALA A 103 -8.48 18.07 5.33
C ALA A 103 -9.46 17.84 6.48
N GLY A 104 -9.06 17.12 7.52
CA GLY A 104 -9.94 16.81 8.64
C GLY A 104 -10.23 18.00 9.54
N MET A 105 -9.23 18.84 9.82
CA MET A 105 -9.40 19.94 10.78
C MET A 105 -9.55 21.32 10.11
N VAL A 106 -8.68 21.65 9.14
CA VAL A 106 -8.67 23.00 8.54
C VAL A 106 -9.78 23.17 7.52
N SER A 107 -9.94 22.25 6.53
CA SER A 107 -10.93 22.47 5.47
C SER A 107 -12.38 22.39 5.98
N THR A 108 -12.63 21.59 7.01
CA THR A 108 -13.97 21.42 7.61
C THR A 108 -14.50 22.67 8.32
N THR A 109 -13.61 23.59 8.71
CA THR A 109 -14.04 24.90 9.25
C THR A 109 -14.87 25.68 8.24
N VAL A 110 -14.64 25.50 6.94
CA VAL A 110 -15.36 26.20 5.87
C VAL A 110 -16.82 25.80 5.84
N ALA A 111 -17.13 24.51 5.82
CA ALA A 111 -18.49 24.01 5.81
C ALA A 111 -19.23 24.35 7.12
N ALA A 112 -18.59 24.12 8.27
CA ALA A 112 -19.17 24.46 9.56
C ALA A 112 -19.51 25.95 9.66
N THR A 113 -18.63 26.84 9.22
CA THR A 113 -18.84 28.28 9.28
C THR A 113 -19.96 28.72 8.33
N LEU A 114 -19.90 28.34 7.05
CA LEU A 114 -20.91 28.73 6.06
C LEU A 114 -22.28 28.08 6.36
N GLY A 115 -22.27 26.81 6.79
CA GLY A 115 -23.48 26.06 7.09
C GLY A 115 -24.23 26.65 8.30
N VAL A 116 -23.55 26.78 9.43
CA VAL A 116 -24.19 27.30 10.65
C VAL A 116 -24.61 28.78 10.48
N THR A 117 -23.76 29.61 9.83
CA THR A 117 -24.14 31.00 9.50
C THR A 117 -25.40 31.04 8.64
N SER A 118 -25.50 30.19 7.61
CA SER A 118 -26.68 30.12 6.75
C SER A 118 -27.95 29.74 7.53
N LEU A 119 -27.85 28.78 8.47
CA LEU A 119 -28.95 28.39 9.34
C LEU A 119 -29.36 29.53 10.30
N SER A 120 -28.38 30.22 10.91
CA SER A 120 -28.67 31.30 11.85
C SER A 120 -29.28 32.51 11.18
N LEU A 121 -28.78 32.90 10.01
CA LEU A 121 -29.40 33.98 9.18
C LEU A 121 -30.78 33.60 8.69
N GLY A 122 -31.05 32.34 8.40
CA GLY A 122 -32.35 31.84 8.00
C GLY A 122 -33.36 31.66 9.15
N GLY A 123 -32.94 31.86 10.40
CA GLY A 123 -33.78 31.68 11.58
C GLY A 123 -33.99 30.23 12.01
N PHE A 124 -33.24 29.28 11.43
CA PHE A 124 -33.29 27.85 11.77
C PHE A 124 -32.40 27.43 12.92
N ALA A 125 -31.42 28.25 13.30
CA ALA A 125 -30.55 28.04 14.44
C ALA A 125 -30.39 29.34 15.25
N PRO A 126 -30.59 29.30 16.59
CA PRO A 126 -30.42 30.47 17.42
C PRO A 126 -28.94 30.85 17.53
N TRP A 127 -28.62 32.15 17.43
CA TRP A 127 -27.24 32.65 17.54
C TRP A 127 -26.59 32.30 18.88
N THR A 128 -27.38 32.11 19.95
CA THR A 128 -26.90 31.71 21.29
C THR A 128 -26.31 30.29 21.29
N GLN A 129 -26.70 29.45 20.33
CA GLN A 129 -26.21 28.06 20.18
C GLN A 129 -25.20 27.92 19.03
N TYR A 130 -24.82 29.03 18.38
CA TYR A 130 -23.93 29.00 17.22
C TYR A 130 -22.66 28.16 17.45
N GLY A 131 -21.94 28.40 18.56
CA GLY A 131 -20.68 27.72 18.87
C GLY A 131 -20.85 26.22 19.09
N SER A 132 -21.91 25.79 19.76
CA SER A 132 -22.17 24.36 20.00
C SER A 132 -22.55 23.61 18.73
N ILE A 133 -23.41 24.22 17.88
CA ILE A 133 -23.77 23.64 16.59
C ILE A 133 -22.58 23.61 15.66
N TRP A 134 -21.76 24.68 15.64
CA TRP A 134 -20.55 24.78 14.84
C TRP A 134 -19.54 23.66 15.21
N ALA A 135 -19.26 23.50 16.49
CA ALA A 135 -18.29 22.49 16.96
C ALA A 135 -18.74 21.06 16.61
N THR A 136 -20.04 20.76 16.78
CA THR A 136 -20.60 19.44 16.45
C THR A 136 -20.59 19.18 14.94
N TRP A 137 -20.91 20.20 14.15
CA TRP A 137 -20.85 20.11 12.70
C TRP A 137 -19.41 19.89 12.22
N TRP A 138 -18.50 20.78 12.65
CA TRP A 138 -17.07 20.70 12.33
C TRP A 138 -16.48 19.32 12.63
N LEU A 139 -16.76 18.78 13.82
CA LEU A 139 -16.22 17.49 14.23
C LEU A 139 -16.87 16.33 13.45
N GLY A 140 -18.16 16.44 13.10
CA GLY A 140 -18.86 15.48 12.26
C GLY A 140 -18.29 15.36 10.86
N ASP A 141 -17.98 16.49 10.23
CA ASP A 141 -17.31 16.56 8.93
C ASP A 141 -15.87 16.05 9.03
N ALA A 142 -15.14 16.46 10.08
CA ALA A 142 -13.77 16.00 10.33
C ALA A 142 -13.68 14.48 10.43
N VAL A 143 -14.53 13.86 11.25
CA VAL A 143 -14.59 12.38 11.39
C VAL A 143 -15.03 11.73 10.08
N GLY A 144 -16.00 12.31 9.38
CA GLY A 144 -16.44 11.86 8.06
C GLY A 144 -15.30 11.84 7.04
N ILE A 145 -14.52 12.89 6.98
CA ILE A 145 -13.34 13.00 6.10
C ILE A 145 -12.28 11.98 6.50
N VAL A 146 -11.89 11.96 7.77
CA VAL A 146 -10.76 11.13 8.24
C VAL A 146 -11.07 9.64 8.17
N MET A 147 -12.32 9.24 8.31
CA MET A 147 -12.74 7.84 8.26
C MET A 147 -13.12 7.37 6.84
N VAL A 148 -13.92 8.16 6.12
CA VAL A 148 -14.51 7.71 4.86
C VAL A 148 -13.61 7.95 3.66
N THR A 149 -12.85 9.06 3.63
CA THR A 149 -11.93 9.35 2.52
C THR A 149 -10.86 8.26 2.36
N PRO A 150 -10.12 7.85 3.42
CA PRO A 150 -9.14 6.77 3.29
C PRO A 150 -9.77 5.46 2.86
N LEU A 151 -10.94 5.10 3.41
CA LEU A 151 -11.66 3.90 3.01
C LEU A 151 -11.90 3.87 1.50
N VAL A 152 -12.49 4.94 0.94
CA VAL A 152 -12.81 5.02 -0.48
C VAL A 152 -11.54 5.00 -1.35
N ILE A 153 -10.50 5.75 -0.98
CA ILE A 153 -9.25 5.83 -1.74
C ILE A 153 -8.52 4.48 -1.74
N LEU A 154 -8.39 3.86 -0.57
CA LEU A 154 -7.66 2.60 -0.43
C LEU A 154 -8.36 1.43 -1.14
N TRP A 155 -9.69 1.41 -1.16
CA TRP A 155 -10.46 0.42 -1.90
C TRP A 155 -10.54 0.70 -3.41
N SER A 156 -10.33 1.94 -3.86
CA SER A 156 -10.28 2.30 -5.28
C SER A 156 -8.97 1.90 -5.98
N SER A 157 -7.92 1.55 -5.23
CA SER A 157 -6.64 1.15 -5.80
C SER A 157 -6.72 -0.27 -6.39
N ARG A 158 -6.15 -0.47 -7.60
CA ARG A 158 -6.20 -1.76 -8.31
C ARG A 158 -5.17 -2.79 -7.82
N ASN A 159 -4.14 -2.38 -7.08
CA ASN A 159 -3.12 -3.29 -6.56
C ASN A 159 -3.64 -4.03 -5.32
N HIS A 160 -4.19 -5.23 -5.55
CA HIS A 160 -4.68 -6.08 -4.49
C HIS A 160 -3.72 -7.27 -4.35
N GLU A 161 -3.11 -7.41 -3.19
CA GLU A 161 -2.46 -8.68 -2.84
C GLU A 161 -3.49 -9.82 -2.89
N ARG A 162 -3.13 -10.92 -3.50
CA ARG A 162 -3.98 -12.12 -3.48
C ARG A 162 -4.03 -12.68 -2.07
N TRP A 163 -5.23 -12.78 -1.53
CA TRP A 163 -5.43 -13.34 -0.20
C TRP A 163 -5.22 -14.84 -0.24
N THR A 164 -4.40 -15.33 0.67
CA THR A 164 -4.36 -16.76 0.99
C THR A 164 -5.56 -17.12 1.86
N LEU A 165 -5.96 -18.40 1.86
CA LEU A 165 -7.06 -18.87 2.72
C LEU A 165 -6.79 -18.56 4.19
N ILE A 166 -5.55 -18.73 4.66
CA ILE A 166 -5.14 -18.44 6.04
C ILE A 166 -5.37 -16.96 6.35
N ARG A 167 -4.98 -16.05 5.45
CA ARG A 167 -5.18 -14.60 5.64
C ARG A 167 -6.66 -14.21 5.64
N ALA A 168 -7.48 -14.87 4.83
CA ALA A 168 -8.93 -14.66 4.82
C ALA A 168 -9.59 -15.12 6.12
N VAL A 169 -9.20 -16.27 6.66
CA VAL A 169 -9.68 -16.77 7.95
C VAL A 169 -9.26 -15.85 9.08
N GLU A 170 -7.99 -15.40 9.10
CA GLU A 170 -7.50 -14.45 10.10
C GLU A 170 -8.28 -13.13 10.09
N ALA A 171 -8.59 -12.59 8.91
CA ALA A 171 -9.41 -11.38 8.76
C ALA A 171 -10.84 -11.59 9.25
N ALA A 172 -11.44 -12.75 8.97
CA ALA A 172 -12.78 -13.10 9.44
C ALA A 172 -12.82 -13.22 10.98
N VAL A 173 -11.83 -13.89 11.58
CA VAL A 173 -11.70 -13.99 13.04
C VAL A 173 -11.57 -12.61 13.67
N LEU A 174 -10.68 -11.76 13.12
CA LEU A 174 -10.52 -10.38 13.59
C LEU A 174 -11.84 -9.60 13.53
N ALA A 175 -12.55 -9.68 12.40
CA ALA A 175 -13.83 -8.97 12.23
C ALA A 175 -14.87 -9.45 13.22
N VAL A 176 -15.00 -10.77 13.43
CA VAL A 176 -15.94 -11.36 14.39
C VAL A 176 -15.59 -10.93 15.82
N CYS A 177 -14.31 -11.03 16.21
CA CYS A 177 -13.87 -10.60 17.55
C CYS A 177 -14.11 -9.10 17.77
N LEU A 178 -13.78 -8.25 16.80
CA LEU A 178 -14.00 -6.81 16.88
C LEU A 178 -15.50 -6.49 17.00
N LEU A 179 -16.37 -7.13 16.21
CA LEU A 179 -17.81 -6.93 16.26
C LEU A 179 -18.39 -7.41 17.60
N LEU A 180 -17.96 -8.56 18.11
CA LEU A 180 -18.39 -9.08 19.40
C LEU A 180 -18.01 -8.13 20.55
N VAL A 181 -16.73 -7.72 20.60
CA VAL A 181 -16.27 -6.80 21.65
C VAL A 181 -16.94 -5.44 21.52
N SER A 182 -17.05 -4.90 20.30
CA SER A 182 -17.76 -3.65 20.06
C SER A 182 -19.23 -3.74 20.48
N HIS A 183 -19.90 -4.86 20.17
CA HIS A 183 -21.29 -5.08 20.60
C HIS A 183 -21.41 -5.12 22.12
N LEU A 184 -20.54 -5.83 22.81
CA LEU A 184 -20.52 -5.89 24.27
C LEU A 184 -20.28 -4.51 24.91
N VAL A 185 -19.39 -3.70 24.32
CA VAL A 185 -19.03 -2.38 24.85
C VAL A 185 -20.11 -1.33 24.58
N PHE A 186 -20.65 -1.29 23.34
CA PHE A 186 -21.53 -0.19 22.91
C PHE A 186 -23.01 -0.52 22.96
N VAL A 187 -23.41 -1.80 22.94
CA VAL A 187 -24.83 -2.21 22.91
C VAL A 187 -25.21 -3.05 24.14
N GLY A 188 -24.28 -3.88 24.66
CA GLY A 188 -24.53 -4.79 25.76
C GLY A 188 -24.68 -4.04 27.09
N SER A 189 -25.83 -4.24 27.78
CA SER A 189 -26.08 -3.69 29.10
C SER A 189 -25.42 -4.50 30.24
N ILE A 190 -24.84 -5.67 29.94
CA ILE A 190 -24.43 -6.67 30.93
C ILE A 190 -23.07 -6.36 31.57
N LEU A 191 -22.15 -5.70 30.86
CA LEU A 191 -20.80 -5.39 31.32
C LEU A 191 -20.57 -3.92 31.68
N ALA A 192 -21.58 -3.07 31.55
CA ALA A 192 -21.45 -1.64 31.77
C ALA A 192 -22.05 -1.18 33.11
N PRO A 193 -21.32 -1.27 34.22
CA PRO A 193 -21.50 -0.27 35.25
C PRO A 193 -21.22 1.07 34.61
N LYS A 194 -22.10 2.04 34.75
CA LYS A 194 -22.23 3.32 34.00
C LYS A 194 -20.99 4.23 33.86
N HIS A 195 -19.79 3.81 34.25
CA HIS A 195 -18.62 4.70 34.37
C HIS A 195 -17.24 4.11 33.96
N TYR A 196 -17.17 2.87 33.45
CA TYR A 196 -15.89 2.31 33.04
C TYR A 196 -15.59 2.64 31.56
N PRO A 197 -14.35 3.08 31.22
CA PRO A 197 -13.94 3.38 29.85
C PRO A 197 -13.64 2.09 29.04
N LEU A 198 -14.68 1.29 28.82
CA LEU A 198 -14.57 -0.01 28.16
C LEU A 198 -14.32 0.10 26.64
N GLU A 199 -14.53 1.27 26.06
CA GLU A 199 -14.26 1.56 24.63
C GLU A 199 -12.82 1.24 24.23
N TYR A 200 -11.87 1.34 25.16
CA TYR A 200 -10.46 1.01 24.90
C TYR A 200 -10.22 -0.48 24.63
N LEU A 201 -11.14 -1.38 25.00
CA LEU A 201 -11.03 -2.81 24.68
C LEU A 201 -11.07 -3.10 23.17
N CYS A 202 -11.54 -2.16 22.36
CA CYS A 202 -11.54 -2.29 20.91
C CYS A 202 -10.16 -1.99 20.29
N ILE A 203 -9.28 -1.23 20.98
CA ILE A 203 -7.98 -0.80 20.45
C ILE A 203 -7.07 -1.97 20.09
N PRO A 204 -6.90 -3.05 20.88
CA PRO A 204 -6.06 -4.18 20.52
C PRO A 204 -6.42 -4.81 19.17
N PHE A 205 -7.71 -4.86 18.80
CA PHE A 205 -8.16 -5.41 17.53
C PHE A 205 -7.83 -4.48 16.36
N LEU A 206 -7.87 -3.16 16.55
CA LEU A 206 -7.45 -2.20 15.56
C LEU A 206 -5.93 -2.20 15.36
N VAL A 207 -5.17 -2.38 16.45
CA VAL A 207 -3.72 -2.59 16.39
C VAL A 207 -3.41 -3.89 15.65
N TRP A 208 -4.14 -4.98 15.92
CA TRP A 208 -4.01 -6.23 15.17
C TRP A 208 -4.31 -6.03 13.70
N ALA A 209 -5.41 -5.33 13.34
CA ALA A 209 -5.74 -4.98 11.95
C ALA A 209 -4.59 -4.23 11.27
N ALA A 210 -4.06 -3.19 11.90
CA ALA A 210 -2.98 -2.37 11.36
C ALA A 210 -1.65 -3.11 11.25
N TYR A 211 -1.35 -4.01 12.22
CA TYR A 211 -0.11 -4.78 12.24
C TYR A 211 -0.10 -5.91 11.21
N ARG A 212 -1.22 -6.64 11.08
CA ARG A 212 -1.28 -7.86 10.26
C ARG A 212 -1.66 -7.60 8.80
N PHE A 213 -2.47 -6.59 8.58
CA PHE A 213 -3.07 -6.29 7.29
C PHE A 213 -2.55 -4.97 6.70
N SER A 214 -3.12 -4.55 5.59
CA SER A 214 -2.79 -3.28 4.96
C SER A 214 -3.66 -2.12 5.51
N PRO A 215 -3.32 -0.86 5.22
CA PRO A 215 -4.15 0.29 5.59
C PRO A 215 -5.62 0.18 5.13
N ARG A 216 -5.89 -0.56 4.06
CA ARG A 216 -7.25 -0.80 3.53
C ARG A 216 -8.11 -1.61 4.50
N GLU A 217 -7.60 -2.72 5.00
CA GLU A 217 -8.29 -3.57 5.95
C GLU A 217 -8.41 -2.88 7.30
N ALA A 218 -7.40 -2.12 7.72
CA ALA A 218 -7.46 -1.30 8.91
C ALA A 218 -8.58 -0.24 8.83
N ALA A 219 -8.74 0.45 7.69
CA ALA A 219 -9.84 1.38 7.45
C ALA A 219 -11.21 0.67 7.51
N THR A 220 -11.29 -0.57 7.03
CA THR A 220 -12.53 -1.38 7.12
C THR A 220 -12.85 -1.76 8.57
N ALA A 221 -11.85 -2.15 9.36
CA ALA A 221 -12.03 -2.45 10.79
C ALA A 221 -12.53 -1.22 11.56
N ILE A 222 -12.01 -0.03 11.26
CA ILE A 222 -12.48 1.24 11.83
C ILE A 222 -13.97 1.46 11.49
N LEU A 223 -14.36 1.24 10.24
CA LEU A 223 -15.76 1.40 9.81
C LEU A 223 -16.69 0.44 10.57
N LEU A 224 -16.29 -0.82 10.76
CA LEU A 224 -17.06 -1.80 11.52
C LEU A 224 -17.24 -1.36 12.98
N LEU A 225 -16.17 -0.93 13.63
CA LEU A 225 -16.22 -0.37 14.98
C LEU A 225 -17.15 0.85 15.04
N ALA A 226 -16.98 1.80 14.12
CA ALA A 226 -17.76 3.02 14.08
C ALA A 226 -19.26 2.75 13.89
N ALA A 227 -19.64 1.79 13.04
CA ALA A 227 -21.03 1.42 12.82
C ALA A 227 -21.68 0.93 14.13
N VAL A 228 -21.02 0.05 14.89
CA VAL A 228 -21.55 -0.46 16.16
C VAL A 228 -21.58 0.63 17.22
N ALA A 229 -20.54 1.47 17.34
CA ALA A 229 -20.47 2.55 18.31
C ALA A 229 -21.54 3.62 18.08
N VAL A 230 -21.77 4.02 16.82
CA VAL A 230 -22.82 4.97 16.44
C VAL A 230 -24.18 4.39 16.76
N LEU A 231 -24.48 3.16 16.33
CA LEU A 231 -25.78 2.52 16.57
C LEU A 231 -26.04 2.36 18.08
N GLY A 232 -25.07 1.92 18.87
CA GLY A 232 -25.22 1.78 20.32
C GLY A 232 -25.53 3.11 20.99
N THR A 233 -24.76 4.16 20.69
CA THR A 233 -24.98 5.50 21.26
C THR A 233 -26.34 6.08 20.88
N MET A 234 -26.79 5.89 19.64
CA MET A 234 -28.13 6.32 19.18
C MET A 234 -29.27 5.62 19.92
N HIS A 235 -29.10 4.35 20.30
CA HIS A 235 -30.08 3.61 21.07
C HIS A 235 -29.97 3.88 22.59
N GLY A 236 -29.19 4.87 22.98
CA GLY A 236 -29.01 5.23 24.39
C GLY A 236 -28.17 4.22 25.20
N SER A 237 -27.31 3.47 24.49
CA SER A 237 -26.43 2.45 25.09
C SER A 237 -24.95 2.80 24.93
N GLY A 238 -24.13 2.27 25.82
CA GLY A 238 -22.68 2.37 25.74
C GLY A 238 -22.05 3.55 26.49
N PRO A 239 -20.72 3.67 26.44
CA PRO A 239 -19.94 4.56 27.31
C PRO A 239 -20.08 6.05 26.97
N PHE A 240 -20.58 6.39 25.78
CA PHE A 240 -20.67 7.78 25.32
C PHE A 240 -22.02 8.44 25.63
N VAL A 241 -23.00 7.71 26.13
CA VAL A 241 -24.32 8.27 26.48
C VAL A 241 -24.19 9.25 27.63
N ARG A 242 -24.68 10.47 27.44
CA ARG A 242 -24.68 11.58 28.40
C ARG A 242 -26.10 12.16 28.50
N PRO A 243 -26.38 12.96 29.57
CA PRO A 243 -27.68 13.60 29.73
C PRO A 243 -28.07 14.49 28.51
N THR A 244 -27.09 15.17 27.90
CA THR A 244 -27.33 15.93 26.69
C THR A 244 -26.91 15.13 25.45
N PRO A 245 -27.76 15.04 24.42
CA PRO A 245 -27.41 14.37 23.18
C PRO A 245 -26.15 14.93 22.51
N ASN A 246 -25.91 16.27 22.64
CA ASN A 246 -24.74 16.93 22.06
C ASN A 246 -23.43 16.47 22.71
N GLU A 247 -23.39 16.31 24.02
CA GLU A 247 -22.20 15.79 24.72
C GLU A 247 -21.90 14.34 24.29
N SER A 248 -22.95 13.51 24.17
CA SER A 248 -22.82 12.13 23.69
C SER A 248 -22.20 12.10 22.30
N LEU A 249 -22.63 12.99 21.43
CA LEU A 249 -22.16 13.10 20.07
C LEU A 249 -20.68 13.54 19.99
N LEU A 250 -20.33 14.58 20.73
CA LEU A 250 -18.95 15.10 20.78
C LEU A 250 -17.95 14.06 21.30
N LEU A 251 -18.34 13.29 22.35
CA LEU A 251 -17.49 12.21 22.87
C LEU A 251 -17.29 11.08 21.87
N LEU A 252 -18.39 10.64 21.24
CA LEU A 252 -18.33 9.61 20.20
C LEU A 252 -17.46 10.05 19.01
N GLN A 253 -17.67 11.26 18.49
CA GLN A 253 -16.91 11.84 17.38
C GLN A 253 -15.43 11.95 17.74
N SER A 254 -15.09 12.44 18.93
CA SER A 254 -13.71 12.55 19.41
C SER A 254 -13.03 11.19 19.49
N PHE A 255 -13.70 10.20 20.05
CA PHE A 255 -13.20 8.81 20.11
C PHE A 255 -12.94 8.26 18.70
N LEU A 256 -13.95 8.31 17.83
CA LEU A 256 -13.83 7.80 16.46
C LEU A 256 -12.72 8.51 15.66
N GLY A 257 -12.62 9.83 15.80
CA GLY A 257 -11.57 10.62 15.16
C GLY A 257 -10.16 10.20 15.60
N ILE A 258 -9.93 10.16 16.92
CA ILE A 258 -8.62 9.78 17.51
C ILE A 258 -8.23 8.37 17.11
N VAL A 259 -9.14 7.41 17.30
CA VAL A 259 -8.88 5.99 16.99
C VAL A 259 -8.61 5.79 15.49
N THR A 260 -9.34 6.49 14.63
CA THR A 260 -9.13 6.45 13.18
C THR A 260 -7.74 6.95 12.81
N VAL A 261 -7.37 8.13 13.27
CA VAL A 261 -6.05 8.73 12.97
C VAL A 261 -4.92 7.85 13.46
N MET A 262 -5.00 7.37 14.71
CA MET A 262 -3.97 6.52 15.29
C MET A 262 -3.83 5.20 14.50
N THR A 263 -4.94 4.54 14.20
CA THR A 263 -4.92 3.26 13.47
C THR A 263 -4.37 3.42 12.06
N LEU A 264 -4.82 4.43 11.31
CA LEU A 264 -4.37 4.69 9.94
C LEU A 264 -2.90 5.12 9.89
N ALA A 265 -2.47 6.01 10.79
CA ALA A 265 -1.08 6.44 10.87
C ALA A 265 -0.15 5.27 11.24
N PHE A 266 -0.57 4.41 12.17
CA PHE A 266 0.17 3.21 12.55
C PHE A 266 0.24 2.19 11.39
N ALA A 267 -0.88 1.93 10.71
CA ALA A 267 -0.91 1.06 9.53
C ALA A 267 -0.03 1.59 8.39
N ALA A 268 -0.04 2.91 8.15
CA ALA A 268 0.82 3.56 7.17
C ALA A 268 2.30 3.43 7.52
N ALA A 269 2.68 3.66 8.80
CA ALA A 269 4.05 3.52 9.28
C ALA A 269 4.58 2.09 9.12
N LEU A 270 3.78 1.08 9.47
CA LEU A 270 4.15 -0.32 9.28
C LEU A 270 4.28 -0.70 7.81
N SER A 271 3.39 -0.20 6.96
CA SER A 271 3.45 -0.43 5.51
C SER A 271 4.70 0.23 4.90
N GLU A 272 5.05 1.44 5.33
CA GLU A 272 6.25 2.15 4.91
C GLU A 272 7.52 1.37 5.30
N ARG A 273 7.57 0.90 6.55
CA ARG A 273 8.68 0.09 7.06
C ARG A 273 8.85 -1.21 6.27
N ARG A 274 7.78 -1.96 6.05
CA ARG A 274 7.82 -3.21 5.26
C ARG A 274 8.35 -2.97 3.85
N ARG A 275 7.88 -1.93 3.17
CA ARG A 275 8.39 -1.56 1.83
C ARG A 275 9.86 -1.15 1.85
N ALA A 276 10.32 -0.48 2.90
CA ALA A 276 11.72 -0.13 3.04
C ALA A 276 12.60 -1.38 3.28
N GLU A 277 12.14 -2.31 4.13
CA GLU A 277 12.81 -3.60 4.38
C GLU A 277 12.87 -4.45 3.09
N GLU A 278 11.77 -4.57 2.34
CA GLU A 278 11.72 -5.28 1.05
C GLU A 278 12.68 -4.67 0.03
N ARG A 279 12.72 -3.33 -0.07
CA ARG A 279 13.66 -2.64 -0.96
C ARG A 279 15.12 -2.85 -0.55
N ALA A 280 15.40 -2.74 0.75
CA ALA A 280 16.74 -2.98 1.28
C ALA A 280 17.19 -4.42 1.02
N TYR A 281 16.29 -5.39 1.23
CA TYR A 281 16.55 -6.80 0.91
C TYR A 281 16.82 -6.99 -0.59
N TYR A 282 15.95 -6.44 -1.46
CA TYR A 282 16.14 -6.54 -2.90
C TYR A 282 17.50 -5.97 -3.35
N LEU A 283 17.86 -4.78 -2.85
CA LEU A 283 19.16 -4.15 -3.16
C LEU A 283 20.35 -4.95 -2.61
N ALA A 284 20.16 -5.67 -1.51
CA ALA A 284 21.22 -6.49 -0.91
C ALA A 284 21.52 -7.78 -1.68
N ILE A 285 20.53 -8.29 -2.47
CA ILE A 285 20.65 -9.59 -3.15
C ILE A 285 20.68 -9.49 -4.69
N THR A 286 20.47 -8.30 -5.28
CA THR A 286 20.49 -8.10 -6.74
C THR A 286 21.63 -7.20 -7.17
N ASP A 287 22.13 -7.41 -8.40
CA ASP A 287 23.01 -6.47 -9.08
C ASP A 287 22.22 -5.28 -9.59
N SER A 288 22.65 -4.07 -9.24
CA SER A 288 21.92 -2.83 -9.53
C SER A 288 21.83 -2.47 -11.01
N LEU A 289 22.75 -2.99 -11.84
CA LEU A 289 22.78 -2.74 -13.28
C LEU A 289 21.88 -3.71 -14.04
N THR A 290 22.02 -5.00 -13.74
CA THR A 290 21.41 -6.08 -14.52
C THR A 290 20.11 -6.62 -13.92
N GLY A 291 19.86 -6.37 -12.62
CA GLY A 291 18.72 -6.90 -11.89
C GLY A 291 18.76 -8.42 -11.67
N LEU A 292 19.87 -9.10 -11.99
CA LEU A 292 20.11 -10.50 -11.66
C LEU A 292 20.57 -10.64 -10.20
N ALA A 293 20.69 -11.89 -9.69
CA ALA A 293 21.32 -12.13 -8.41
C ALA A 293 22.75 -11.51 -8.39
N ASN A 294 23.11 -10.84 -7.30
CA ASN A 294 24.47 -10.36 -7.15
C ASN A 294 25.39 -11.47 -6.65
N TYR A 295 26.71 -11.19 -6.57
CA TYR A 295 27.70 -12.15 -6.08
C TYR A 295 27.33 -12.81 -4.75
N ARG A 296 26.88 -12.00 -3.79
CA ARG A 296 26.51 -12.50 -2.46
C ARG A 296 25.37 -13.53 -2.55
N ARG A 297 24.32 -13.21 -3.26
CA ARG A 297 23.19 -14.12 -3.46
C ARG A 297 23.59 -15.39 -4.20
N LEU A 298 24.43 -15.28 -5.22
CA LEU A 298 24.95 -16.44 -5.94
C LEU A 298 25.69 -17.42 -5.03
N ILE A 299 26.56 -16.92 -4.14
CA ILE A 299 27.30 -17.78 -3.20
C ILE A 299 26.35 -18.42 -2.19
N GLU A 300 25.42 -17.68 -1.62
CA GLU A 300 24.41 -18.20 -0.68
C GLU A 300 23.55 -19.30 -1.33
N GLU A 301 23.12 -19.13 -2.60
CA GLU A 301 22.37 -20.15 -3.33
C GLU A 301 23.22 -21.37 -3.71
N LEU A 302 24.47 -21.16 -4.10
CA LEU A 302 25.39 -22.27 -4.41
C LEU A 302 25.63 -23.15 -3.19
N GLU A 303 25.86 -22.54 -2.03
CA GLU A 303 25.96 -23.28 -0.76
C GLU A 303 24.68 -24.01 -0.40
N ALA A 304 23.52 -23.37 -0.61
CA ALA A 304 22.22 -23.98 -0.36
C ALA A 304 21.98 -25.19 -1.27
N GLU A 305 22.36 -25.06 -2.55
CA GLU A 305 22.20 -26.14 -3.53
C GLU A 305 23.14 -27.31 -3.26
N ILE A 306 24.40 -27.06 -2.85
CA ILE A 306 25.33 -28.13 -2.37
C ILE A 306 24.67 -28.90 -1.23
N ARG A 307 24.13 -28.20 -0.21
CA ARG A 307 23.45 -28.85 0.92
C ARG A 307 22.19 -29.62 0.49
N ARG A 308 21.45 -29.14 -0.52
CA ARG A 308 20.26 -29.79 -1.05
C ARG A 308 20.63 -31.06 -1.83
N SER A 309 21.60 -30.95 -2.72
CA SER A 309 22.12 -32.05 -3.54
C SER A 309 22.74 -33.15 -2.67
N ALA A 310 23.52 -32.81 -1.66
CA ALA A 310 24.10 -33.78 -0.72
C ALA A 310 23.02 -34.61 0.01
N ARG A 311 21.84 -34.04 0.28
CA ARG A 311 20.72 -34.75 0.92
C ARG A 311 19.87 -35.55 -0.05
N SER A 312 19.63 -35.02 -1.25
CA SER A 312 18.72 -35.63 -2.24
C SER A 312 19.39 -36.64 -3.15
N GLY A 313 20.72 -36.58 -3.27
CA GLY A 313 21.52 -37.35 -4.24
C GLY A 313 21.34 -36.88 -5.68
N LYS A 314 20.62 -35.78 -5.93
CA LYS A 314 20.44 -35.25 -7.29
C LYS A 314 21.57 -34.31 -7.65
N PRO A 315 22.13 -34.39 -8.89
CA PRO A 315 23.20 -33.47 -9.31
C PRO A 315 22.64 -32.06 -9.56
N PHE A 316 23.51 -31.06 -9.56
CA PHE A 316 23.25 -29.75 -10.13
C PHE A 316 24.45 -29.26 -10.94
N ALA A 317 24.23 -28.28 -11.80
CA ALA A 317 25.31 -27.71 -12.61
C ALA A 317 25.50 -26.22 -12.32
N LEU A 318 26.76 -25.76 -12.39
CA LEU A 318 27.17 -24.37 -12.35
C LEU A 318 27.72 -23.98 -13.72
N LEU A 319 27.18 -22.93 -14.31
CA LEU A 319 27.75 -22.25 -15.47
C LEU A 319 28.45 -20.98 -15.00
N LEU A 320 29.69 -20.77 -15.41
CA LEU A 320 30.36 -19.46 -15.38
C LEU A 320 30.43 -18.93 -16.81
N LEU A 321 30.03 -17.67 -16.96
CA LEU A 321 29.99 -16.98 -18.24
C LEU A 321 30.78 -15.67 -18.15
N ASP A 322 31.43 -15.31 -19.25
CA ASP A 322 32.15 -14.06 -19.36
C ASP A 322 31.80 -13.39 -20.68
N LEU A 323 31.41 -12.12 -20.63
CA LEU A 323 31.09 -11.33 -21.82
C LEU A 323 32.38 -10.95 -22.55
N ASP A 324 32.58 -11.57 -23.70
CA ASP A 324 33.81 -11.34 -24.48
C ASP A 324 33.94 -9.89 -24.90
N GLU A 325 35.18 -9.39 -24.84
CA GLU A 325 35.59 -8.10 -25.37
C GLU A 325 34.86 -6.87 -24.83
N LEU A 326 34.27 -6.94 -23.62
CA LEU A 326 33.57 -5.81 -23.02
C LEU A 326 34.44 -4.55 -22.96
N LYS A 327 35.74 -4.71 -22.69
CA LYS A 327 36.69 -3.58 -22.69
C LYS A 327 36.78 -2.91 -24.09
N LYS A 328 36.84 -3.67 -25.17
CA LYS A 328 36.86 -3.13 -26.53
C LYS A 328 35.56 -2.38 -26.85
N ILE A 329 34.41 -2.91 -26.39
CA ILE A 329 33.11 -2.25 -26.53
C ILE A 329 33.13 -0.90 -25.81
N ASN A 330 33.62 -0.87 -24.56
CA ASN A 330 33.73 0.34 -23.75
C ASN A 330 34.67 1.38 -24.41
N ASP A 331 35.84 0.95 -24.87
CA ASP A 331 36.84 1.83 -25.46
C ASP A 331 36.36 2.41 -26.80
N ALA A 332 35.62 1.63 -27.60
CA ALA A 332 35.14 2.05 -28.92
C ALA A 332 33.82 2.85 -28.87
N ARG A 333 32.91 2.55 -27.92
CA ARG A 333 31.53 3.07 -27.93
C ARG A 333 31.10 3.71 -26.60
N GLY A 334 31.99 3.74 -25.62
CA GLY A 334 31.75 4.32 -24.29
C GLY A 334 31.06 3.38 -23.31
N HIS A 335 31.21 3.65 -21.99
CA HIS A 335 30.71 2.84 -20.90
C HIS A 335 29.19 2.63 -20.87
N LEU A 336 28.41 3.56 -21.42
CA LEU A 336 26.94 3.41 -21.50
C LEU A 336 26.55 2.27 -22.45
N VAL A 337 27.30 2.07 -23.55
CA VAL A 337 27.06 0.97 -24.50
C VAL A 337 27.48 -0.36 -23.87
N GLY A 338 28.62 -0.40 -23.14
CA GLY A 338 29.01 -1.59 -22.38
C GLY A 338 28.01 -1.97 -21.29
N SER A 339 27.47 -0.99 -20.57
CA SER A 339 26.41 -1.24 -19.58
C SER A 339 25.15 -1.82 -20.22
N ARG A 340 24.75 -1.35 -21.42
CA ARG A 340 23.63 -1.94 -22.18
C ARG A 340 23.94 -3.36 -22.63
N ALA A 341 25.18 -3.64 -23.05
CA ALA A 341 25.62 -4.98 -23.42
C ALA A 341 25.47 -5.96 -22.25
N LEU A 342 25.88 -5.56 -21.03
CA LEU A 342 25.68 -6.34 -19.81
C LEU A 342 24.19 -6.58 -19.49
N CYS A 343 23.33 -5.55 -19.66
CA CYS A 343 21.89 -5.71 -19.47
C CYS A 343 21.27 -6.67 -20.50
N ARG A 344 21.65 -6.57 -21.79
CA ARG A 344 21.19 -7.47 -22.84
C ARG A 344 21.57 -8.93 -22.56
N LEU A 345 22.81 -9.18 -22.15
CA LEU A 345 23.22 -10.53 -21.74
C LEU A 345 22.37 -11.00 -20.55
N ALA A 346 22.16 -10.18 -19.54
CA ALA A 346 21.34 -10.52 -18.39
C ALA A 346 19.88 -10.89 -18.78
N ASP A 347 19.29 -10.17 -19.75
CA ASP A 347 17.95 -10.48 -20.27
C ASP A 347 17.92 -11.82 -21.01
N VAL A 348 18.95 -12.13 -21.79
CA VAL A 348 19.12 -13.45 -22.43
C VAL A 348 19.23 -14.56 -21.38
N LEU A 349 20.06 -14.37 -20.35
CA LEU A 349 20.20 -15.36 -19.27
C LEU A 349 18.85 -15.60 -18.56
N ARG A 350 18.14 -14.53 -18.21
CA ARG A 350 16.82 -14.61 -17.55
C ARG A 350 15.79 -15.34 -18.40
N ALA A 351 15.77 -15.12 -19.69
CA ALA A 351 14.84 -15.75 -20.62
C ALA A 351 15.08 -17.26 -20.81
N HIS A 352 16.32 -17.75 -20.57
CA HIS A 352 16.69 -19.13 -20.75
C HIS A 352 16.80 -19.92 -19.43
N CYS A 353 16.55 -19.30 -18.29
CA CYS A 353 16.47 -19.90 -16.98
C CYS A 353 15.03 -20.24 -16.58
N ARG A 354 14.86 -21.35 -15.84
CA ARG A 354 13.60 -21.73 -15.20
C ARG A 354 13.42 -20.94 -13.90
N ASP A 355 12.24 -20.97 -13.32
CA ASP A 355 11.97 -20.31 -12.01
C ASP A 355 12.87 -20.85 -10.88
N ILE A 356 13.35 -22.09 -10.97
CA ILE A 356 14.24 -22.72 -9.99
C ILE A 356 15.72 -22.42 -10.23
N ASP A 357 16.08 -21.94 -11.43
CA ASP A 357 17.45 -21.62 -11.80
C ASP A 357 17.82 -20.23 -11.25
N THR A 358 19.08 -20.03 -10.90
CA THR A 358 19.54 -18.76 -10.34
C THR A 358 20.60 -18.12 -11.26
N PRO A 359 20.20 -17.27 -12.20
CA PRO A 359 21.14 -16.45 -12.96
C PRO A 359 21.61 -15.25 -12.09
N GLY A 360 22.90 -14.94 -12.15
CA GLY A 360 23.47 -13.82 -11.41
C GLY A 360 24.70 -13.24 -12.07
N ARG A 361 25.06 -12.02 -11.62
CA ARG A 361 26.31 -11.37 -12.01
C ARG A 361 27.37 -11.62 -10.96
N TYR A 362 28.42 -12.34 -11.37
CA TYR A 362 29.49 -12.77 -10.50
C TYR A 362 30.55 -11.66 -10.30
N GLY A 363 30.86 -10.91 -11.36
CA GLY A 363 31.86 -9.83 -11.37
C GLY A 363 31.58 -8.80 -12.47
N GLY A 364 32.58 -8.04 -12.87
CA GLY A 364 32.47 -6.96 -13.88
C GLY A 364 31.76 -7.37 -15.17
N ASP A 365 32.35 -8.30 -15.91
CA ASP A 365 31.84 -8.92 -17.14
C ASP A 365 31.46 -10.40 -16.95
N GLU A 366 31.57 -10.90 -15.72
CA GLU A 366 31.35 -12.30 -15.37
C GLU A 366 29.93 -12.54 -14.81
N PHE A 367 29.30 -13.61 -15.27
CA PHE A 367 28.00 -14.07 -14.85
C PHE A 367 28.08 -15.54 -14.39
N ALA A 368 27.10 -15.97 -13.61
CA ALA A 368 26.95 -17.36 -13.22
C ALA A 368 25.48 -17.80 -13.29
N ILE A 369 25.26 -19.08 -13.57
CA ILE A 369 23.94 -19.68 -13.49
C ILE A 369 24.04 -20.96 -12.67
N ILE A 370 23.23 -21.08 -11.62
CA ILE A 370 23.05 -22.32 -10.86
C ILE A 370 21.82 -23.02 -11.43
N LEU A 371 22.00 -24.26 -11.87
CA LEU A 371 20.93 -25.08 -12.46
C LEU A 371 20.66 -26.29 -11.56
N PRO A 372 19.67 -26.20 -10.64
CA PRO A 372 19.27 -27.32 -9.79
C PRO A 372 18.78 -28.53 -10.62
N GLU A 373 19.08 -29.74 -10.12
CA GLU A 373 18.67 -31.02 -10.73
C GLU A 373 19.07 -31.13 -12.22
N ALA A 374 20.26 -30.61 -12.58
CA ALA A 374 20.77 -30.62 -13.94
C ALA A 374 22.15 -31.28 -14.00
N SER A 375 22.34 -32.15 -15.02
CA SER A 375 23.66 -32.69 -15.34
C SER A 375 24.48 -31.73 -16.22
N ALA A 376 25.77 -32.02 -16.40
CA ALA A 376 26.63 -31.27 -17.35
C ALA A 376 26.08 -31.24 -18.76
N THR A 377 25.42 -32.32 -19.21
CA THR A 377 24.76 -32.39 -20.52
C THR A 377 23.58 -31.41 -20.63
N ALA A 378 22.73 -31.37 -19.61
CA ALA A 378 21.62 -30.43 -19.56
C ALA A 378 22.12 -28.96 -19.48
N ALA A 379 23.17 -28.71 -18.71
CA ALA A 379 23.81 -27.41 -18.64
C ALA A 379 24.40 -26.94 -19.98
N SER A 380 25.02 -27.87 -20.73
CA SER A 380 25.54 -27.60 -22.08
C SER A 380 24.43 -27.25 -23.08
N GLN A 381 23.22 -27.82 -22.92
CA GLN A 381 22.06 -27.44 -23.72
C GLN A 381 21.58 -26.00 -23.39
N VAL A 382 21.65 -25.61 -22.11
CA VAL A 382 21.35 -24.21 -21.72
C VAL A 382 22.38 -23.26 -22.34
N ALA A 383 23.67 -23.61 -22.26
CA ALA A 383 24.74 -22.83 -22.89
C ALA A 383 24.52 -22.66 -24.40
N SER A 384 24.18 -23.75 -25.12
CA SER A 384 23.89 -23.70 -26.55
C SER A 384 22.75 -22.76 -26.90
N ARG A 385 21.66 -22.78 -26.12
CA ARG A 385 20.53 -21.87 -26.33
C ARG A 385 20.91 -20.39 -26.09
N ILE A 386 21.78 -20.13 -25.13
CA ILE A 386 22.30 -18.77 -24.88
C ILE A 386 23.13 -18.30 -26.08
N TYR A 387 24.03 -19.15 -26.61
CA TYR A 387 24.80 -18.84 -27.83
C TYR A 387 23.91 -18.55 -29.03
N GLU A 388 22.92 -19.42 -29.30
CA GLU A 388 21.99 -19.24 -30.41
C GLU A 388 21.19 -17.94 -30.28
N GLN A 389 20.76 -17.59 -29.08
CA GLN A 389 20.01 -16.35 -28.86
C GLN A 389 20.87 -15.12 -29.09
N LEU A 390 22.12 -15.10 -28.57
CA LEU A 390 23.03 -14.00 -28.79
C LEU A 390 23.41 -13.83 -30.29
N ALA A 391 23.53 -14.96 -31.01
CA ALA A 391 23.78 -14.94 -32.44
C ALA A 391 22.59 -14.39 -33.26
N ARG A 392 21.37 -14.57 -32.77
CA ARG A 392 20.12 -14.10 -33.42
C ARG A 392 19.73 -12.67 -33.02
N ASP A 393 20.34 -12.12 -31.99
CA ASP A 393 19.92 -10.85 -31.40
C ASP A 393 19.99 -9.66 -32.36
N GLY A 394 20.85 -9.67 -33.37
CA GLY A 394 20.92 -8.63 -34.42
C GLY A 394 21.22 -7.20 -33.95
N GLU A 395 21.23 -6.93 -32.64
CA GLU A 395 21.57 -5.62 -32.09
C GLU A 395 23.07 -5.37 -32.03
N GLN A 396 23.47 -4.09 -32.16
CA GLN A 396 24.85 -3.66 -32.06
C GLN A 396 25.20 -3.13 -30.67
N PRO A 397 26.38 -3.47 -30.12
CA PRO A 397 27.38 -4.40 -30.63
C PRO A 397 26.91 -5.86 -30.60
N VAL A 398 27.42 -6.67 -31.54
CA VAL A 398 27.23 -8.13 -31.46
C VAL A 398 27.90 -8.63 -30.21
N LEU A 399 27.17 -9.43 -29.44
CA LEU A 399 27.66 -10.00 -28.17
C LEU A 399 28.09 -11.44 -28.36
N SER A 400 29.22 -11.78 -27.80
CA SER A 400 29.65 -13.18 -27.59
C SER A 400 29.99 -13.41 -26.15
N VAL A 401 29.89 -14.66 -25.71
CA VAL A 401 30.20 -15.08 -24.34
C VAL A 401 31.05 -16.33 -24.37
N SER A 402 31.94 -16.46 -23.42
CA SER A 402 32.64 -17.70 -23.13
C SER A 402 31.95 -18.38 -21.93
N ILE A 403 31.71 -19.69 -21.98
CA ILE A 403 30.96 -20.43 -20.95
C ILE A 403 31.77 -21.63 -20.46
N GLY A 404 31.95 -21.75 -19.14
CA GLY A 404 32.52 -22.92 -18.48
C GLY A 404 31.45 -23.63 -17.64
N VAL A 405 31.40 -24.93 -17.66
CA VAL A 405 30.43 -25.76 -16.92
C VAL A 405 31.14 -26.62 -15.88
N ALA A 406 30.55 -26.74 -14.70
CA ALA A 406 30.93 -27.70 -13.66
C ALA A 406 29.68 -28.39 -13.10
N GLU A 407 29.78 -29.69 -12.81
CA GLU A 407 28.72 -30.52 -12.24
C GLU A 407 29.05 -31.00 -10.82
N TYR A 408 28.12 -30.80 -9.90
CA TYR A 408 28.21 -31.37 -8.54
C TYR A 408 27.61 -32.80 -8.55
N PRO A 409 28.25 -33.78 -7.88
CA PRO A 409 29.50 -33.68 -7.11
C PRO A 409 30.76 -33.97 -7.92
N HIS A 410 30.64 -34.31 -9.21
CA HIS A 410 31.70 -34.83 -10.07
C HIS A 410 32.93 -33.88 -10.13
N ASP A 411 32.69 -32.58 -10.33
CA ASP A 411 33.75 -31.58 -10.52
C ASP A 411 34.17 -30.88 -9.21
N GLY A 412 33.45 -31.17 -8.12
CA GLY A 412 33.75 -30.66 -6.78
C GLY A 412 32.55 -30.71 -5.83
N GLU A 413 32.87 -30.75 -4.53
CA GLU A 413 31.87 -30.80 -3.45
C GLU A 413 31.79 -29.50 -2.64
N THR A 414 32.64 -28.52 -2.94
CA THR A 414 32.65 -27.20 -2.28
C THR A 414 32.47 -26.09 -3.30
N VAL A 415 32.04 -24.92 -2.81
CA VAL A 415 31.87 -23.72 -3.64
C VAL A 415 33.13 -23.40 -4.43
N GLU A 416 34.29 -23.41 -3.76
CA GLU A 416 35.60 -23.09 -4.37
C GLU A 416 36.04 -24.14 -5.39
N ALA A 417 35.71 -25.42 -5.17
CA ALA A 417 36.06 -26.49 -6.09
C ALA A 417 35.27 -26.35 -7.38
N LEU A 418 33.94 -26.16 -7.29
CA LEU A 418 33.03 -25.97 -8.42
C LEU A 418 33.37 -24.71 -9.22
N LEU A 419 33.60 -23.59 -8.56
CA LEU A 419 34.01 -22.34 -9.21
C LEU A 419 35.34 -22.50 -9.95
N ARG A 420 36.33 -23.16 -9.33
CA ARG A 420 37.63 -23.45 -9.99
C ARG A 420 37.44 -24.37 -11.19
N ALA A 421 36.61 -25.38 -11.10
CA ALA A 421 36.33 -26.30 -12.21
C ALA A 421 35.69 -25.58 -13.39
N ALA A 422 34.61 -24.84 -13.14
CA ALA A 422 33.92 -24.04 -14.17
C ALA A 422 34.87 -23.01 -14.81
N ASN A 423 35.66 -22.28 -13.99
CA ASN A 423 36.60 -21.27 -14.48
C ASN A 423 37.73 -21.88 -15.35
N ARG A 424 38.19 -23.08 -15.04
CA ARG A 424 39.18 -23.78 -15.88
C ARG A 424 38.63 -24.03 -17.28
N VAL A 425 37.41 -24.55 -17.39
CA VAL A 425 36.75 -24.78 -18.68
C VAL A 425 36.53 -23.47 -19.44
N LEU A 426 36.11 -22.42 -18.73
CA LEU A 426 35.94 -21.07 -19.27
C LEU A 426 37.24 -20.52 -19.89
N CYS A 427 38.36 -20.63 -19.16
CA CYS A 427 39.68 -20.19 -19.62
C CYS A 427 40.17 -21.00 -20.83
N GLU A 428 39.91 -22.31 -20.89
CA GLU A 428 40.25 -23.12 -22.05
C GLU A 428 39.48 -22.68 -23.31
N MET A 429 38.22 -22.37 -23.15
CA MET A 429 37.36 -21.86 -24.21
C MET A 429 37.84 -20.51 -24.77
N LYS A 430 38.15 -19.56 -23.89
CA LYS A 430 38.73 -18.25 -24.29
C LYS A 430 40.04 -18.41 -25.06
N ARG A 431 40.89 -19.34 -24.68
CA ARG A 431 42.15 -19.62 -25.39
C ARG A 431 41.92 -20.17 -26.81
N ARG A 432 40.89 -21.02 -27.02
CA ARG A 432 40.52 -21.54 -28.35
C ARG A 432 40.00 -20.42 -29.27
N LEU A 433 39.10 -19.59 -28.78
CA LEU A 433 38.57 -18.45 -29.53
C LEU A 433 39.69 -17.47 -29.95
N HIS A 434 40.69 -17.21 -29.08
CA HIS A 434 41.82 -16.34 -29.41
C HIS A 434 42.74 -16.95 -30.50
N ARG A 435 42.83 -18.29 -30.59
CA ARG A 435 43.65 -18.96 -31.62
C ARG A 435 42.98 -19.04 -32.98
N GLU A 436 41.67 -18.96 -33.05
CA GLU A 436 40.90 -18.97 -34.30
C GLU A 436 40.78 -17.57 -34.96
N VAL A 437 41.09 -16.50 -34.23
CA VAL A 437 41.03 -15.11 -34.68
C VAL A 437 42.41 -14.56 -35.03
N THR A 438 43.50 -15.24 -34.70
CA THR A 438 44.88 -14.93 -35.06
C THR A 438 45.34 -15.82 -36.22
#